data_7de8fe7a61064b446a22518e5020d539
#
_entry.id   7de8fe7a61064b446a22518e5020d539
#
_cell.length_a   1.000
_cell.length_b   1.000
_cell.length_c   1.000
_cell.angle_alpha   90.00
_cell.angle_beta   90.00
_cell.angle_gamma   90.00
#
_symmetry.space_group_name_H-M   'P 1'
#
loop_
_entity.id
_entity.type
_entity.pdbx_description
1 polymer ?
#
loop_
_entity_poly.entity_id
_entity_poly.type
_entity_poly.pdbx_seq_one_letter_code
_entity_poly.pdbx_strand_id
1 'polypeptide(L)'
;MVTLTLLEKIYGLEEDRSFRSLQKHLSSFSSGLEAKIKVLGKTEQNWIQVEVSGSDSVVATNYLNQKFGLAPSSLEELKVQSELQGKIVDSGKIGYGLYVDVGVSASKKRDVLVPLYVLRKQLFEDEKLSIRRIIEAFCLHDNFPLRIKMTRIAIDKSEMEAELSEAQLTAFKNWVSLGLDRVIVLGASPEQIEYAIKKSGSMRDIIRVDRLGFFECSLICKLGTEAPGIISRLGNLLEGVPLYAFSPKKIKSFLKKAS
;
A
#
# COMPACT_ATOMS: atom_id res chain seq x y z
N MET A 1 -9.82 -19.63 19.14
CA MET A 1 -10.51 -18.52 18.46
C MET A 1 -9.75 -17.25 18.75
N VAL A 2 -9.28 -16.56 17.72
CA VAL A 2 -8.48 -15.33 17.84
C VAL A 2 -8.98 -14.30 16.84
N THR A 3 -9.06 -13.02 17.26
CA THR A 3 -9.35 -11.89 16.39
C THR A 3 -8.06 -11.19 16.00
N LEU A 4 -7.87 -10.97 14.70
CA LEU A 4 -6.68 -10.36 14.13
C LEU A 4 -7.07 -9.15 13.29
N THR A 5 -6.24 -8.12 13.27
CA THR A 5 -6.36 -6.98 12.37
C THR A 5 -5.32 -7.11 11.26
N LEU A 6 -5.79 -7.21 10.01
CA LEU A 6 -4.92 -7.29 8.84
C LEU A 6 -4.39 -5.90 8.46
N LEU A 7 -3.19 -5.83 7.89
CA LEU A 7 -2.64 -4.59 7.32
C LEU A 7 -3.24 -4.30 5.92
N GLU A 8 -4.54 -4.52 5.82
CA GLU A 8 -5.35 -4.20 4.66
C GLU A 8 -6.54 -3.33 5.07
N LYS A 9 -6.82 -2.31 4.27
CA LYS A 9 -7.96 -1.41 4.47
C LYS A 9 -9.03 -1.61 3.41
N ILE A 10 -10.30 -1.49 3.80
CA ILE A 10 -11.41 -1.35 2.86
C ILE A 10 -11.80 0.12 2.80
N TYR A 11 -11.80 0.65 1.59
CA TYR A 11 -12.13 2.04 1.28
C TYR A 11 -12.70 2.14 -0.14
N GLY A 12 -13.24 3.32 -0.50
CA GLY A 12 -13.86 3.56 -1.81
C GLY A 12 -15.36 3.32 -1.83
N LEU A 13 -15.95 3.26 -3.02
CA LEU A 13 -17.40 3.26 -3.20
C LEU A 13 -18.04 1.87 -3.08
N GLU A 14 -17.29 0.78 -3.31
CA GLU A 14 -17.82 -0.58 -3.38
C GLU A 14 -17.34 -1.46 -2.21
N GLU A 15 -17.51 -0.99 -0.97
CA GLU A 15 -17.05 -1.69 0.22
C GLU A 15 -17.58 -3.13 0.31
N ASP A 16 -18.87 -3.35 0.10
CA ASP A 16 -19.49 -4.69 0.16
C ASP A 16 -18.89 -5.67 -0.85
N ARG A 17 -18.53 -5.18 -2.03
CA ARG A 17 -17.86 -5.99 -3.05
C ARG A 17 -16.43 -6.34 -2.62
N SER A 18 -15.74 -5.39 -2.02
CA SER A 18 -14.40 -5.60 -1.47
C SER A 18 -14.41 -6.64 -0.34
N PHE A 19 -15.37 -6.55 0.59
CA PHE A 19 -15.56 -7.55 1.64
C PHE A 19 -15.81 -8.95 1.06
N ARG A 20 -16.71 -9.08 0.09
CA ARG A 20 -17.02 -10.36 -0.56
C ARG A 20 -15.82 -10.95 -1.29
N SER A 21 -15.06 -10.12 -2.02
CA SER A 21 -13.84 -10.55 -2.70
C SER A 21 -12.79 -11.09 -1.73
N LEU A 22 -12.53 -10.36 -0.65
CA LEU A 22 -11.59 -10.80 0.39
C LEU A 22 -12.08 -12.09 1.08
N GLN A 23 -13.36 -12.14 1.51
CA GLN A 23 -13.90 -13.34 2.15
C GLN A 23 -13.79 -14.58 1.25
N LYS A 24 -14.08 -14.43 -0.05
CA LYS A 24 -13.91 -15.50 -1.04
C LYS A 24 -12.45 -15.97 -1.13
N HIS A 25 -11.51 -15.03 -1.15
CA HIS A 25 -10.08 -15.35 -1.18
C HIS A 25 -9.63 -16.11 0.06
N LEU A 26 -10.04 -15.64 1.24
CA LEU A 26 -9.72 -16.28 2.54
C LEU A 26 -10.36 -17.67 2.66
N SER A 27 -11.61 -17.83 2.19
CA SER A 27 -12.30 -19.13 2.19
C SER A 27 -11.64 -20.13 1.25
N SER A 28 -11.16 -19.68 0.09
CA SER A 28 -10.41 -20.53 -0.84
C SER A 28 -9.11 -21.05 -0.24
N PHE A 29 -8.40 -20.20 0.51
CA PHE A 29 -7.18 -20.62 1.21
C PHE A 29 -7.46 -21.65 2.32
N SER A 30 -8.52 -21.44 3.12
CA SER A 30 -8.83 -22.33 4.24
C SER A 30 -9.48 -23.66 3.83
N SER A 31 -9.78 -23.87 2.55
CA SER A 31 -10.50 -25.07 2.07
C SER A 31 -9.77 -26.41 2.30
N GLY A 32 -8.45 -26.37 2.55
CA GLY A 32 -7.62 -27.54 2.87
C GLY A 32 -7.16 -27.64 4.34
N LEU A 33 -7.65 -26.76 5.21
CA LEU A 33 -7.27 -26.69 6.60
C LEU A 33 -8.48 -26.92 7.51
N GLU A 34 -8.24 -27.50 8.70
CA GLU A 34 -9.20 -27.48 9.81
C GLU A 34 -9.22 -26.10 10.49
N ALA A 35 -9.31 -25.05 9.68
CA ALA A 35 -9.36 -23.66 10.10
C ALA A 35 -10.47 -22.91 9.36
N LYS A 36 -11.17 -22.04 10.07
CA LYS A 36 -12.18 -21.14 9.52
C LYS A 36 -11.71 -19.71 9.72
N ILE A 37 -11.66 -18.95 8.62
CA ILE A 37 -11.35 -17.53 8.63
C ILE A 37 -12.61 -16.77 8.23
N LYS A 38 -13.09 -15.90 9.11
CA LYS A 38 -14.29 -15.08 8.91
C LYS A 38 -13.91 -13.62 8.97
N VAL A 39 -14.28 -12.84 7.96
CA VAL A 39 -14.18 -11.39 8.01
C VAL A 39 -15.28 -10.87 8.94
N LEU A 40 -14.89 -10.14 9.99
CA LEU A 40 -15.81 -9.56 10.98
C LEU A 40 -16.32 -8.19 10.55
N GLY A 41 -15.45 -7.41 9.89
CA GLY A 41 -15.71 -6.05 9.49
C GLY A 41 -14.42 -5.24 9.42
N LYS A 42 -14.51 -3.95 9.74
CA LYS A 42 -13.38 -3.02 9.76
C LYS A 42 -13.36 -2.21 11.06
N THR A 43 -12.16 -1.76 11.45
CA THR A 43 -11.96 -0.78 12.53
C THR A 43 -12.44 0.62 12.11
N GLU A 44 -12.48 1.57 13.05
CA GLU A 44 -12.76 2.99 12.76
C GLU A 44 -11.79 3.59 11.73
N GLN A 45 -10.57 3.05 11.62
CA GLN A 45 -9.55 3.46 10.65
C GLN A 45 -9.58 2.64 9.35
N ASN A 46 -10.67 1.87 9.14
CA ASN A 46 -10.91 1.00 7.98
C ASN A 46 -9.99 -0.23 7.85
N TRP A 47 -9.21 -0.60 8.88
CA TRP A 47 -8.45 -1.84 8.89
C TRP A 47 -9.37 -3.05 9.03
N ILE A 48 -9.10 -4.10 8.27
CA ILE A 48 -9.93 -5.30 8.23
C ILE A 48 -9.67 -6.15 9.47
N GLN A 49 -10.76 -6.56 10.12
CA GLN A 49 -10.73 -7.52 11.21
C GLN A 49 -11.23 -8.88 10.77
N VAL A 50 -10.48 -9.91 11.14
CA VAL A 50 -10.80 -11.31 10.87
C VAL A 50 -10.79 -12.14 12.15
N GLU A 51 -11.65 -13.13 12.20
CA GLU A 51 -11.66 -14.15 13.23
C GLU A 51 -11.11 -15.46 12.66
N VAL A 52 -10.17 -16.06 13.38
CA VAL A 52 -9.58 -17.36 13.05
C VAL A 52 -9.93 -18.38 14.12
N SER A 53 -10.48 -19.52 13.71
CA SER A 53 -10.86 -20.62 14.60
C SER A 53 -10.53 -21.97 13.97
N GLY A 54 -10.47 -23.03 14.78
CA GLY A 54 -10.14 -24.40 14.35
C GLY A 54 -8.77 -24.87 14.85
N SER A 55 -8.48 -26.16 14.67
CA SER A 55 -7.23 -26.80 15.10
C SER A 55 -6.01 -26.21 14.38
N ASP A 56 -6.16 -25.86 13.09
CA ASP A 56 -5.10 -25.28 12.26
C ASP A 56 -5.06 -23.74 12.34
N SER A 57 -5.62 -23.14 13.41
CA SER A 57 -5.65 -21.67 13.57
C SER A 57 -4.26 -21.02 13.56
N VAL A 58 -3.22 -21.70 14.05
CA VAL A 58 -1.84 -21.20 14.04
C VAL A 58 -1.32 -21.12 12.61
N VAL A 59 -1.57 -22.15 11.78
CA VAL A 59 -1.16 -22.17 10.37
C VAL A 59 -1.88 -21.07 9.60
N ALA A 60 -3.17 -20.91 9.83
CA ALA A 60 -3.97 -19.86 9.22
C ALA A 60 -3.49 -18.46 9.62
N THR A 61 -3.15 -18.24 10.89
CA THR A 61 -2.59 -16.96 11.39
C THR A 61 -1.24 -16.64 10.73
N ASN A 62 -0.33 -17.63 10.63
CA ASN A 62 0.97 -17.45 9.97
C ASN A 62 0.81 -17.09 8.48
N TYR A 63 -0.12 -17.74 7.79
CA TYR A 63 -0.45 -17.38 6.42
C TYR A 63 -0.95 -15.94 6.31
N LEU A 64 -1.90 -15.54 7.15
CA LEU A 64 -2.44 -14.18 7.16
C LEU A 64 -1.32 -13.16 7.38
N ASN A 65 -0.43 -13.43 8.33
CA ASN A 65 0.72 -12.57 8.61
C ASN A 65 1.66 -12.45 7.40
N GLN A 66 1.98 -13.57 6.77
CA GLN A 66 2.88 -13.58 5.61
C GLN A 66 2.26 -12.89 4.39
N LYS A 67 0.96 -13.05 4.19
CA LYS A 67 0.26 -12.59 2.98
C LYS A 67 -0.20 -11.15 3.06
N PHE A 68 -0.74 -10.74 4.21
CA PHE A 68 -1.38 -9.44 4.42
C PHE A 68 -0.62 -8.56 5.42
N GLY A 69 0.20 -9.17 6.29
CA GLY A 69 0.70 -8.54 7.50
C GLY A 69 -0.38 -8.44 8.58
N LEU A 70 0.06 -8.43 9.83
CA LEU A 70 -0.82 -8.21 10.98
C LEU A 70 -0.46 -6.87 11.64
N ALA A 71 -1.49 -6.11 11.99
CA ALA A 71 -1.31 -4.87 12.74
C ALA A 71 -0.79 -5.17 14.14
N PRO A 72 0.14 -4.35 14.68
CA PRO A 72 0.56 -4.45 16.07
C PRO A 72 -0.64 -4.32 17.01
N SER A 73 -0.73 -5.18 18.03
CA SER A 73 -1.84 -5.16 18.97
C SER A 73 -1.75 -4.01 19.96
N SER A 74 -0.56 -3.48 20.21
CA SER A 74 -0.33 -2.32 21.08
C SER A 74 0.86 -1.47 20.62
N LEU A 75 0.95 -0.23 21.15
CA LEU A 75 2.10 0.66 20.92
C LEU A 75 3.41 0.12 21.51
N GLU A 76 3.34 -0.72 22.53
CA GLU A 76 4.48 -1.32 23.21
C GLU A 76 5.23 -2.34 22.34
N GLU A 77 4.55 -2.89 21.33
CA GLU A 77 5.16 -3.77 20.34
C GLU A 77 6.06 -3.03 19.35
N LEU A 78 5.88 -1.71 19.21
CA LEU A 78 6.68 -0.90 18.33
C LEU A 78 8.08 -0.71 18.93
N LYS A 79 9.10 -1.02 18.14
CA LYS A 79 10.50 -0.87 18.55
C LYS A 79 11.25 0.00 17.55
N VAL A 80 12.17 0.83 18.05
CA VAL A 80 13.11 1.54 17.20
C VAL A 80 13.93 0.52 16.39
N GLN A 81 14.17 0.81 15.12
CA GLN A 81 14.81 -0.06 14.12
C GLN A 81 13.95 -1.23 13.62
N SER A 82 12.70 -1.42 14.12
CA SER A 82 11.79 -2.41 13.52
C SER A 82 11.24 -1.92 12.18
N GLU A 83 11.06 -2.84 11.26
CA GLU A 83 10.36 -2.60 10.00
C GLU A 83 8.87 -2.84 10.17
N LEU A 84 8.07 -1.93 9.66
CA LEU A 84 6.62 -1.98 9.69
C LEU A 84 6.07 -1.74 8.29
N GLN A 85 4.91 -2.31 8.03
CA GLN A 85 4.09 -1.98 6.88
C GLN A 85 2.90 -1.15 7.33
N GLY A 86 2.54 -0.15 6.54
CA GLY A 86 1.37 0.67 6.80
C GLY A 86 0.81 1.24 5.51
N LYS A 87 -0.20 2.11 5.63
CA LYS A 87 -0.78 2.82 4.49
C LYS A 87 -0.68 4.32 4.70
N ILE A 88 -0.34 5.05 3.66
CA ILE A 88 -0.26 6.52 3.69
C ILE A 88 -1.64 7.08 4.02
N VAL A 89 -1.67 8.11 4.84
CA VAL A 89 -2.87 8.86 5.20
C VAL A 89 -2.60 10.35 5.12
N ASP A 90 -3.65 11.12 4.78
CA ASP A 90 -3.59 12.58 4.73
C ASP A 90 -2.48 13.13 3.81
N SER A 91 -2.22 12.43 2.69
CA SER A 91 -1.17 12.80 1.75
C SER A 91 -1.36 14.21 1.20
N GLY A 92 -0.30 15.02 1.27
CA GLY A 92 -0.32 16.40 0.79
C GLY A 92 -1.05 17.41 1.66
N LYS A 93 -1.65 17.01 2.80
CA LYS A 93 -2.24 17.97 3.77
C LYS A 93 -1.18 18.72 4.56
N ILE A 94 -0.03 18.08 4.79
CA ILE A 94 1.11 18.68 5.49
C ILE A 94 2.29 18.89 4.55
N GLY A 95 3.10 19.93 4.84
CA GLY A 95 4.25 20.28 4.01
C GLY A 95 5.57 19.62 4.43
N TYR A 96 5.63 19.00 5.60
CA TYR A 96 6.87 18.58 6.27
C TYR A 96 7.10 17.06 6.28
N GLY A 97 6.22 16.27 5.66
CA GLY A 97 6.40 14.81 5.54
C GLY A 97 5.16 14.06 5.08
N LEU A 98 5.18 12.74 5.27
CA LEU A 98 4.06 11.82 5.04
C LEU A 98 3.70 11.14 6.35
N TYR A 99 2.41 11.00 6.61
CA TYR A 99 1.92 10.15 7.68
C TYR A 99 1.60 8.75 7.17
N VAL A 100 1.99 7.76 7.95
CA VAL A 100 1.74 6.34 7.69
C VAL A 100 0.99 5.74 8.87
N ASP A 101 -0.22 5.28 8.62
CA ASP A 101 -1.00 4.50 9.56
C ASP A 101 -0.51 3.04 9.51
N VAL A 102 -0.04 2.53 10.63
CA VAL A 102 0.50 1.17 10.79
C VAL A 102 -0.48 0.22 11.48
N GLY A 103 -1.74 0.64 11.64
CA GLY A 103 -2.82 -0.19 12.14
C GLY A 103 -2.83 -0.42 13.65
N VAL A 104 -2.00 0.31 14.41
CA VAL A 104 -1.96 0.15 15.87
C VAL A 104 -3.30 0.54 16.49
N SER A 105 -3.91 -0.38 17.22
CA SER A 105 -5.10 -0.10 18.00
C SER A 105 -4.74 0.72 19.25
N ALA A 106 -5.07 2.01 19.23
CA ALA A 106 -4.88 2.92 20.36
C ALA A 106 -6.11 3.80 20.55
N SER A 107 -6.31 4.30 21.75
CA SER A 107 -7.42 5.21 22.10
C SER A 107 -7.41 6.54 21.33
N LYS A 108 -6.27 6.91 20.75
CA LYS A 108 -6.09 8.05 19.84
C LYS A 108 -5.36 7.58 18.59
N LYS A 109 -5.78 8.08 17.43
CA LYS A 109 -5.09 7.86 16.15
C LYS A 109 -3.62 8.28 16.29
N ARG A 110 -2.70 7.38 15.94
CA ARG A 110 -1.25 7.61 16.03
C ARG A 110 -0.61 7.14 14.75
N ASP A 111 -0.39 8.08 13.84
CA ASP A 111 0.28 7.82 12.59
C ASP A 111 1.79 8.09 12.74
N VAL A 112 2.60 7.35 12.00
CA VAL A 112 4.05 7.50 11.99
C VAL A 112 4.44 8.53 10.94
N LEU A 113 5.22 9.54 11.32
CA LEU A 113 5.73 10.56 10.39
C LEU A 113 6.98 10.04 9.67
N VAL A 114 6.97 10.09 8.34
CA VAL A 114 8.20 10.03 7.52
C VAL A 114 8.54 11.47 7.11
N PRO A 115 9.57 12.09 7.71
CA PRO A 115 9.88 13.51 7.52
C PRO A 115 10.33 13.80 6.08
N LEU A 116 10.02 15.00 5.60
CA LEU A 116 10.38 15.44 4.23
C LEU A 116 11.89 15.40 3.97
N TYR A 117 12.73 15.77 4.96
CA TYR A 117 14.17 15.73 4.79
C TYR A 117 14.69 14.30 4.59
N VAL A 118 14.07 13.31 5.27
CA VAL A 118 14.37 11.88 5.08
C VAL A 118 13.99 11.43 3.67
N LEU A 119 12.78 11.77 3.22
CA LEU A 119 12.32 11.43 1.87
C LEU A 119 13.21 12.03 0.78
N ARG A 120 13.64 13.29 0.95
CA ARG A 120 14.59 13.93 0.02
C ARG A 120 15.90 13.17 -0.05
N LYS A 121 16.48 12.86 1.11
CA LYS A 121 17.75 12.12 1.20
C LYS A 121 17.64 10.74 0.56
N GLN A 122 16.58 10.00 0.88
CA GLN A 122 16.44 8.62 0.44
C GLN A 122 16.03 8.46 -1.03
N LEU A 123 15.24 9.40 -1.57
CA LEU A 123 14.64 9.27 -2.92
C LEU A 123 15.26 10.19 -3.96
N PHE A 124 15.88 11.30 -3.55
CA PHE A 124 16.29 12.38 -4.46
C PHE A 124 17.63 13.01 -4.10
N GLU A 125 18.52 12.29 -3.42
CA GLU A 125 19.89 12.73 -3.13
C GLU A 125 19.95 14.15 -2.49
N ASP A 126 19.02 14.42 -1.56
CA ASP A 126 18.82 15.72 -0.86
C ASP A 126 18.30 16.89 -1.70
N GLU A 127 17.84 16.64 -2.93
CA GLU A 127 17.22 17.67 -3.74
C GLU A 127 16.05 18.37 -3.04
N LYS A 128 15.98 19.70 -3.13
CA LYS A 128 14.98 20.54 -2.47
C LYS A 128 13.59 20.45 -3.09
N LEU A 129 13.06 19.23 -3.21
CA LEU A 129 11.70 19.00 -3.71
C LEU A 129 10.67 19.22 -2.60
N SER A 130 9.50 19.78 -2.96
CA SER A 130 8.36 19.83 -2.05
C SER A 130 7.76 18.44 -1.87
N ILE A 131 7.05 18.23 -0.75
CA ILE A 131 6.36 16.97 -0.49
C ILE A 131 5.37 16.61 -1.61
N ARG A 132 4.66 17.58 -2.18
CA ARG A 132 3.74 17.36 -3.30
C ARG A 132 4.44 16.78 -4.52
N ARG A 133 5.63 17.28 -4.87
CA ARG A 133 6.41 16.74 -5.99
C ARG A 133 6.89 15.31 -5.74
N ILE A 134 7.25 14.98 -4.49
CA ILE A 134 7.63 13.62 -4.09
C ILE A 134 6.42 12.68 -4.18
N ILE A 135 5.26 13.11 -3.67
CA ILE A 135 3.99 12.36 -3.77
C ILE A 135 3.66 12.07 -5.24
N GLU A 136 3.68 13.10 -6.10
CA GLU A 136 3.38 12.95 -7.52
C GLU A 136 4.40 12.06 -8.26
N ALA A 137 5.69 12.14 -7.89
CA ALA A 137 6.75 11.39 -8.55
C ALA A 137 6.64 9.88 -8.31
N PHE A 138 6.35 9.47 -7.08
CA PHE A 138 6.25 8.07 -6.66
C PHE A 138 4.81 7.58 -6.45
N CYS A 139 3.80 8.43 -6.76
CA CYS A 139 2.37 8.13 -6.55
C CYS A 139 2.03 7.79 -5.08
N LEU A 140 2.64 8.51 -4.13
CA LEU A 140 2.49 8.29 -2.69
C LEU A 140 1.21 8.92 -2.14
N HIS A 141 0.07 8.51 -2.69
CA HIS A 141 -1.25 8.99 -2.30
C HIS A 141 -1.84 8.17 -1.15
N ASP A 142 -2.95 8.63 -0.59
CA ASP A 142 -3.66 7.94 0.49
C ASP A 142 -3.94 6.48 0.14
N ASN A 143 -3.77 5.61 1.13
CA ASN A 143 -3.87 4.15 1.03
C ASN A 143 -2.75 3.46 0.24
N PHE A 144 -1.74 4.18 -0.28
CA PHE A 144 -0.58 3.52 -0.86
C PHE A 144 0.17 2.74 0.24
N PRO A 145 0.40 1.42 0.06
CA PRO A 145 1.14 0.61 1.03
C PRO A 145 2.61 1.00 1.07
N LEU A 146 3.13 1.27 2.26
CA LEU A 146 4.50 1.73 2.45
C LEU A 146 5.19 0.91 3.54
N ARG A 147 6.40 0.44 3.27
CA ARG A 147 7.27 -0.20 4.26
C ARG A 147 8.22 0.83 4.84
N ILE A 148 8.18 0.96 6.14
CA ILE A 148 8.96 1.95 6.91
C ILE A 148 9.80 1.26 7.97
N LYS A 149 10.86 1.92 8.40
CA LYS A 149 11.72 1.53 9.50
C LYS A 149 11.66 2.59 10.57
N MET A 150 11.29 2.21 11.77
CA MET A 150 11.14 3.13 12.91
C MET A 150 12.48 3.74 13.31
N THR A 151 12.56 5.07 13.36
CA THR A 151 13.76 5.80 13.79
C THR A 151 13.61 6.42 15.18
N ARG A 152 12.38 6.81 15.56
CA ARG A 152 12.08 7.44 16.84
C ARG A 152 10.69 7.03 17.34
N ILE A 153 10.59 6.77 18.64
CA ILE A 153 9.33 6.51 19.33
C ILE A 153 9.34 7.31 20.63
N ALA A 154 8.44 8.29 20.76
CA ALA A 154 8.20 9.08 21.96
C ALA A 154 6.72 9.01 22.31
N ILE A 155 6.33 7.94 23.02
CA ILE A 155 4.92 7.62 23.33
C ILE A 155 4.27 8.76 24.12
N ASP A 156 4.96 9.36 25.07
CA ASP A 156 4.46 10.44 25.93
C ASP A 156 4.09 11.69 25.11
N LYS A 157 4.84 11.98 24.05
CA LYS A 157 4.62 13.13 23.15
C LYS A 157 3.74 12.77 21.95
N SER A 158 3.32 11.52 21.81
CA SER A 158 2.63 11.02 20.62
C SER A 158 3.42 11.23 19.31
N GLU A 159 4.74 11.28 19.40
CA GLU A 159 5.65 11.49 18.28
C GLU A 159 6.28 10.15 17.87
N MET A 160 6.08 9.75 16.64
CA MET A 160 6.72 8.59 16.04
C MET A 160 7.28 8.99 14.68
N GLU A 161 8.55 8.68 14.44
CA GLU A 161 9.21 8.97 13.18
C GLU A 161 9.79 7.69 12.58
N ALA A 162 9.82 7.66 11.26
CA ALA A 162 10.38 6.57 10.49
C ALA A 162 11.09 7.08 9.24
N GLU A 163 11.81 6.19 8.62
CA GLU A 163 12.35 6.31 7.27
C GLU A 163 11.76 5.22 6.37
N LEU A 164 11.96 5.30 5.06
CA LEU A 164 11.60 4.19 4.16
C LEU A 164 12.52 3.01 4.44
N SER A 165 11.98 1.79 4.51
CA SER A 165 12.79 0.59 4.69
C SER A 165 13.67 0.32 3.46
N GLU A 166 14.76 -0.42 3.64
CA GLU A 166 15.64 -0.82 2.54
C GLU A 166 14.88 -1.60 1.45
N ALA A 167 13.92 -2.42 1.86
CA ALA A 167 13.05 -3.16 0.93
C ALA A 167 12.20 -2.20 0.07
N GLN A 168 11.66 -1.13 0.68
CA GLN A 168 10.91 -0.11 -0.04
C GLN A 168 11.78 0.68 -1.00
N LEU A 169 12.97 1.08 -0.56
CA LEU A 169 13.94 1.81 -1.39
C LEU A 169 14.39 0.97 -2.60
N THR A 170 14.67 -0.30 -2.36
CA THR A 170 15.04 -1.25 -3.43
C THR A 170 13.90 -1.40 -4.45
N ALA A 171 12.65 -1.51 -3.99
CA ALA A 171 11.50 -1.57 -4.89
C ALA A 171 11.39 -0.31 -5.75
N PHE A 172 11.52 0.87 -5.18
CA PHE A 172 11.46 2.13 -5.93
C PHE A 172 12.64 2.30 -6.89
N LYS A 173 13.86 1.96 -6.47
CA LYS A 173 15.04 1.93 -7.36
C LYS A 173 14.81 1.01 -8.56
N ASN A 174 14.25 -0.18 -8.34
CA ASN A 174 13.90 -1.10 -9.42
C ASN A 174 12.84 -0.54 -10.35
N TRP A 175 11.83 0.18 -9.84
CA TRP A 175 10.83 0.82 -10.67
C TRP A 175 11.45 1.87 -11.60
N VAL A 176 12.37 2.68 -11.08
CA VAL A 176 13.07 3.72 -11.87
C VAL A 176 14.05 3.11 -12.87
N SER A 177 14.80 2.07 -12.47
CA SER A 177 15.81 1.44 -13.32
C SER A 177 15.21 0.69 -14.50
N LEU A 178 14.08 0.00 -14.32
CA LEU A 178 13.36 -0.69 -15.40
C LEU A 178 12.91 0.27 -16.51
N GLY A 179 12.72 1.54 -16.21
CA GLY A 179 12.38 2.55 -17.21
C GLY A 179 10.98 2.41 -17.82
N LEU A 180 10.12 1.58 -17.26
CA LEU A 180 8.75 1.32 -17.72
C LEU A 180 7.75 2.13 -16.91
N ASP A 181 6.81 2.76 -17.59
CA ASP A 181 5.67 3.42 -16.95
C ASP A 181 4.81 2.41 -16.19
N ARG A 182 4.13 2.88 -15.15
CA ARG A 182 3.22 2.05 -14.34
C ARG A 182 1.93 2.80 -14.05
N VAL A 183 0.83 2.07 -13.99
CA VAL A 183 -0.41 2.58 -13.41
C VAL A 183 -0.55 2.03 -12.00
N ILE A 184 -0.55 2.92 -11.02
CA ILE A 184 -0.80 2.58 -9.62
C ILE A 184 -2.31 2.65 -9.41
N VAL A 185 -2.89 1.54 -8.95
CA VAL A 185 -4.31 1.39 -8.69
C VAL A 185 -4.51 1.22 -7.20
N LEU A 186 -5.35 2.04 -6.58
CA LEU A 186 -5.61 2.00 -5.14
C LEU A 186 -7.10 1.75 -4.89
N GLY A 187 -7.45 0.61 -4.31
CA GLY A 187 -8.82 0.27 -3.89
C GLY A 187 -9.62 -0.60 -4.85
N ALA A 188 -8.97 -1.42 -5.67
CA ALA A 188 -9.66 -2.38 -6.53
C ALA A 188 -9.27 -3.82 -6.22
N SER A 189 -10.25 -4.71 -6.18
CA SER A 189 -10.00 -6.14 -5.97
C SER A 189 -9.27 -6.79 -7.15
N PRO A 190 -8.60 -7.94 -6.96
CA PRO A 190 -7.97 -8.69 -8.03
C PRO A 190 -8.87 -8.93 -9.23
N GLU A 191 -10.13 -9.31 -8.97
CA GLU A 191 -11.11 -9.61 -10.00
C GLU A 191 -11.53 -8.37 -10.80
N GLN A 192 -11.65 -7.21 -10.13
CA GLN A 192 -11.96 -5.94 -10.79
C GLN A 192 -10.83 -5.54 -11.74
N ILE A 193 -9.57 -5.67 -11.30
CA ILE A 193 -8.40 -5.36 -12.12
C ILE A 193 -8.33 -6.27 -13.34
N GLU A 194 -8.50 -7.59 -13.15
CA GLU A 194 -8.47 -8.56 -14.25
C GLU A 194 -9.59 -8.29 -15.27
N TYR A 195 -10.80 -8.04 -14.79
CA TYR A 195 -11.93 -7.66 -15.62
C TYR A 195 -11.65 -6.38 -16.43
N ALA A 196 -11.17 -5.32 -15.77
CA ALA A 196 -10.91 -4.05 -16.42
C ALA A 196 -9.82 -4.17 -17.50
N ILE A 197 -8.72 -4.89 -17.23
CA ILE A 197 -7.65 -5.14 -18.20
C ILE A 197 -8.17 -5.89 -19.43
N LYS A 198 -8.96 -6.93 -19.22
CA LYS A 198 -9.55 -7.72 -20.32
C LYS A 198 -10.54 -6.90 -21.14
N LYS A 199 -11.47 -6.22 -20.46
CA LYS A 199 -12.55 -5.47 -21.11
C LYS A 199 -12.07 -4.24 -21.88
N SER A 200 -11.01 -3.57 -21.38
CA SER A 200 -10.39 -2.41 -22.04
C SER A 200 -9.51 -2.77 -23.25
N GLY A 201 -9.25 -4.07 -23.48
CA GLY A 201 -8.28 -4.51 -24.50
C GLY A 201 -6.82 -4.20 -24.15
N SER A 202 -6.53 -3.82 -22.88
CA SER A 202 -5.17 -3.41 -22.45
C SER A 202 -4.21 -4.57 -22.17
N MET A 203 -4.64 -5.83 -22.35
CA MET A 203 -3.81 -7.03 -22.10
C MET A 203 -2.47 -7.03 -22.86
N ARG A 204 -2.43 -6.44 -24.07
CA ARG A 204 -1.22 -6.39 -24.90
C ARG A 204 -0.24 -5.30 -24.46
N ASP A 205 -0.74 -4.33 -23.71
CA ASP A 205 -0.01 -3.13 -23.28
C ASP A 205 0.48 -3.22 -21.84
N ILE A 206 -0.01 -4.20 -21.08
CA ILE A 206 0.37 -4.47 -19.68
C ILE A 206 1.16 -5.78 -19.63
N ILE A 207 2.42 -5.69 -19.16
CA ILE A 207 3.31 -6.85 -19.05
C ILE A 207 2.97 -7.69 -17.85
N ARG A 208 2.72 -7.03 -16.71
CA ARG A 208 2.54 -7.69 -15.42
C ARG A 208 1.75 -6.81 -14.45
N VAL A 209 1.05 -7.45 -13.54
CA VAL A 209 0.39 -6.84 -12.40
C VAL A 209 1.19 -7.19 -11.14
N ASP A 210 1.89 -6.21 -10.56
CA ASP A 210 2.57 -6.37 -9.27
C ASP A 210 1.61 -6.02 -8.14
N ARG A 211 1.42 -6.92 -7.18
CA ARG A 211 0.61 -6.66 -6.00
C ARG A 211 1.40 -5.82 -5.00
N LEU A 212 0.78 -4.71 -4.56
CA LEU A 212 1.29 -3.85 -3.49
C LEU A 212 0.58 -4.15 -2.17
N GLY A 213 -0.69 -4.51 -2.24
CA GLY A 213 -1.59 -4.98 -1.20
C GLY A 213 -2.68 -5.83 -1.83
N PHE A 214 -3.72 -6.20 -1.08
CA PHE A 214 -4.84 -6.96 -1.64
C PHE A 214 -5.68 -6.10 -2.61
N PHE A 215 -5.90 -4.84 -2.24
CA PHE A 215 -6.66 -3.88 -3.05
C PHE A 215 -5.78 -2.87 -3.80
N GLU A 216 -4.47 -2.97 -3.69
CA GLU A 216 -3.53 -2.08 -4.35
C GLU A 216 -2.63 -2.86 -5.30
N CYS A 217 -2.42 -2.33 -6.49
CA CYS A 217 -1.51 -2.94 -7.45
C CYS A 217 -0.82 -1.90 -8.34
N SER A 218 0.25 -2.35 -8.98
CA SER A 218 1.00 -1.62 -10.00
C SER A 218 0.92 -2.39 -11.32
N LEU A 219 0.28 -1.80 -12.32
CA LEU A 219 0.22 -2.34 -13.68
C LEU A 219 1.45 -1.87 -14.45
N ILE A 220 2.33 -2.78 -14.83
CA ILE A 220 3.55 -2.45 -15.56
C ILE A 220 3.22 -2.33 -17.04
N CYS A 221 3.42 -1.14 -17.61
CA CYS A 221 3.20 -0.88 -19.02
C CYS A 221 4.33 -1.49 -19.88
N LYS A 222 3.97 -1.94 -21.09
CA LYS A 222 4.94 -2.38 -22.08
C LYS A 222 5.83 -1.21 -22.54
N LEU A 223 7.03 -1.51 -22.98
CA LEU A 223 7.92 -0.51 -23.55
C LEU A 223 7.22 0.24 -24.72
N GLY A 224 7.21 1.56 -24.67
CA GLY A 224 6.51 2.41 -25.62
C GLY A 224 5.05 2.70 -25.28
N THR A 225 4.49 2.06 -24.22
CA THR A 225 3.16 2.38 -23.71
C THR A 225 3.26 3.33 -22.52
N GLU A 226 2.51 4.43 -22.56
CA GLU A 226 2.47 5.44 -21.51
C GLU A 226 1.30 5.19 -20.53
N ALA A 227 1.54 5.35 -19.23
CA ALA A 227 0.55 5.13 -18.19
C ALA A 227 -0.75 5.96 -18.36
N PRO A 228 -0.72 7.25 -18.76
CA PRO A 228 -1.94 8.02 -19.00
C PRO A 228 -2.89 7.40 -20.02
N GLY A 229 -2.37 6.78 -21.08
CA GLY A 229 -3.17 6.09 -22.09
C GLY A 229 -3.88 4.84 -21.53
N ILE A 230 -3.23 4.11 -20.62
CA ILE A 230 -3.84 2.98 -19.92
C ILE A 230 -4.91 3.49 -18.95
N ILE A 231 -4.62 4.54 -18.17
CA ILE A 231 -5.58 5.16 -17.23
C ILE A 231 -6.86 5.59 -17.96
N SER A 232 -6.74 6.22 -19.11
CA SER A 232 -7.90 6.66 -19.91
C SER A 232 -8.81 5.49 -20.31
N ARG A 233 -8.24 4.33 -20.61
CA ARG A 233 -9.00 3.11 -20.98
C ARG A 233 -9.59 2.37 -19.77
N LEU A 234 -8.91 2.36 -18.64
CA LEU A 234 -9.35 1.66 -17.43
C LEU A 234 -10.34 2.47 -16.60
N GLY A 235 -10.27 3.81 -16.63
CA GLY A 235 -11.02 4.71 -15.75
C GLY A 235 -12.52 4.46 -15.74
N ASN A 236 -13.13 4.27 -16.91
CA ASN A 236 -14.56 4.00 -17.05
C ASN A 236 -14.98 2.61 -16.54
N LEU A 237 -14.02 1.69 -16.36
CA LEU A 237 -14.25 0.32 -15.87
C LEU A 237 -13.91 0.17 -14.39
N LEU A 238 -13.19 1.15 -13.83
CA LEU A 238 -12.78 1.23 -12.42
C LEU A 238 -13.31 2.55 -11.82
N GLU A 239 -14.61 2.78 -11.98
CA GLU A 239 -15.25 4.00 -11.50
C GLU A 239 -15.06 4.16 -9.98
N GLY A 240 -14.66 5.36 -9.56
CA GLY A 240 -14.37 5.66 -8.15
C GLY A 240 -13.07 5.07 -7.60
N VAL A 241 -12.30 4.35 -8.42
CA VAL A 241 -10.98 3.81 -8.03
C VAL A 241 -9.89 4.78 -8.47
N PRO A 242 -9.08 5.31 -7.54
CA PRO A 242 -7.95 6.17 -7.88
C PRO A 242 -6.89 5.45 -8.73
N LEU A 243 -6.52 6.09 -9.84
CA LEU A 243 -5.49 5.62 -10.78
C LEU A 243 -4.43 6.70 -10.94
N TYR A 244 -3.16 6.34 -10.74
CA TYR A 244 -2.03 7.28 -10.82
C TYR A 244 -0.97 6.80 -11.81
N ALA A 245 -0.41 7.76 -12.56
CA ALA A 245 0.65 7.50 -13.53
C ALA A 245 2.03 7.66 -12.88
N PHE A 246 2.77 6.57 -12.72
CA PHE A 246 4.17 6.58 -12.37
C PHE A 246 5.01 6.57 -13.66
N SER A 247 5.94 7.53 -13.79
CA SER A 247 6.85 7.59 -14.92
C SER A 247 8.31 7.74 -14.47
N PRO A 248 9.17 6.76 -14.78
CA PRO A 248 10.61 6.83 -14.50
C PRO A 248 11.30 8.04 -15.13
N LYS A 249 10.82 8.48 -16.31
CA LYS A 249 11.34 9.67 -16.99
C LYS A 249 11.19 10.93 -16.14
N LYS A 250 10.03 11.08 -15.46
CA LYS A 250 9.76 12.21 -14.57
C LYS A 250 10.75 12.25 -13.40
N ILE A 251 11.02 11.09 -12.78
CA ILE A 251 11.98 10.99 -11.66
C ILE A 251 13.40 11.33 -12.12
N LYS A 252 13.84 10.72 -13.23
CA LYS A 252 15.16 11.00 -13.81
C LYS A 252 15.35 12.49 -14.18
N SER A 253 14.27 13.19 -14.55
CA SER A 253 14.34 14.64 -14.84
C SER A 253 14.57 15.49 -13.60
N PHE A 254 14.11 15.04 -12.44
CA PHE A 254 14.39 15.72 -11.15
C PHE A 254 15.85 15.52 -10.73
N LEU A 255 16.38 14.30 -10.87
CA LEU A 255 17.76 13.97 -10.50
C LEU A 255 18.81 14.63 -11.44
N LYS A 256 18.49 14.78 -12.76
CA LYS A 256 19.39 15.44 -13.71
C LYS A 256 19.49 16.95 -13.58
N LYS A 257 18.54 17.62 -12.94
CA LYS A 257 18.61 19.07 -12.70
C LYS A 257 19.56 19.41 -11.55
N ALA A 258 20.03 18.41 -10.83
CA ALA A 258 20.94 18.49 -9.72
C ALA A 258 22.43 18.37 -10.12
N SER A 259 22.70 17.86 -11.30
CA SER A 259 24.05 17.76 -11.88
C SER A 259 24.32 18.93 -12.81
#